data_edf4bd6583bc50e65d67a76978575fb1
#
_entry.id   edf4bd6583bc50e65d67a76978575fb1
#
_cell.length_a   1.000
_cell.length_b   1.000
_cell.length_c   1.000
_cell.angle_alpha   90.00
_cell.angle_beta   90.00
_cell.angle_gamma   90.00
#
_symmetry.space_group_name_H-M   'P 1'
#
loop_
_entity.id
_entity.type
_entity.pdbx_description
1 polymer ?
#
loop_
_entity_poly.entity_id
_entity_poly.type
_entity_poly.pdbx_seq_one_letter_code
_entity_poly.pdbx_strand_id
1 'polypeptide(L)'
;ALFQQGWRDLYGDTIRWQSASNDGRVIRVEPASMHVHTDFDTYQPDVANIIPPQQAGDIAHRAGVTDSSGWCPVESVSFESNRQPNIHVIGDAAIAAPMPKSAFAANAQAKVCAIALVRLFRGIRPEPTVLANTCYSYLKPGHAISIAGAYRTDNGEFSAIAAASGASPIDATQALRQQEAVHAADWFSAITQETFG
;
A
#
# COMPACT_ATOMS: atom_id res chain seq x y z
N ALA A 1 -15.51 7.55 1.37
CA ALA A 1 -16.13 8.85 1.04
C ALA A 1 -15.44 9.50 -0.16
N LEU A 2 -14.10 9.81 -0.11
CA LEU A 2 -13.39 10.57 -1.16
C LEU A 2 -13.51 9.95 -2.57
N PHE A 3 -13.21 8.66 -2.74
CA PHE A 3 -13.36 7.95 -4.02
C PHE A 3 -14.80 7.94 -4.52
N GLN A 4 -15.75 7.62 -3.65
CA GLN A 4 -17.16 7.55 -4.02
C GLN A 4 -17.72 8.91 -4.45
N GLN A 5 -17.26 10.01 -3.84
CA GLN A 5 -17.61 11.35 -4.31
C GLN A 5 -17.02 11.60 -5.70
N GLY A 6 -15.72 11.37 -5.88
CA GLY A 6 -15.08 11.56 -7.17
C GLY A 6 -15.70 10.70 -8.29
N TRP A 7 -16.09 9.47 -8.00
CA TRP A 7 -16.77 8.61 -8.97
C TRP A 7 -18.15 9.16 -9.35
N ARG A 8 -18.94 9.63 -8.39
CA ARG A 8 -20.25 10.27 -8.69
C ARG A 8 -20.08 11.52 -9.54
N ASP A 9 -19.13 12.37 -9.19
CA ASP A 9 -18.91 13.65 -9.86
C ASP A 9 -18.41 13.47 -11.31
N LEU A 10 -17.63 12.42 -11.57
CA LEU A 10 -17.00 12.20 -12.87
C LEU A 10 -17.75 11.21 -13.76
N TYR A 11 -18.45 10.25 -13.19
CA TYR A 11 -19.02 9.10 -13.90
C TYR A 11 -20.52 8.90 -13.66
N GLY A 12 -21.13 9.70 -12.77
CA GLY A 12 -22.54 9.56 -12.43
C GLY A 12 -22.87 8.17 -11.90
N ASP A 13 -23.86 7.53 -12.47
CA ASP A 13 -24.32 6.19 -12.09
C ASP A 13 -23.59 5.03 -12.80
N THR A 14 -22.54 5.34 -13.57
CA THR A 14 -21.80 4.32 -14.33
C THR A 14 -21.04 3.36 -13.38
N ILE A 15 -20.59 3.86 -12.22
CA ILE A 15 -19.87 3.05 -11.22
C ILE A 15 -20.81 2.67 -10.09
N ARG A 16 -21.07 1.37 -9.97
CA ARG A 16 -21.80 0.81 -8.84
C ARG A 16 -20.83 0.26 -7.80
N TRP A 17 -20.72 0.93 -6.67
CA TRP A 17 -19.92 0.49 -5.54
C TRP A 17 -20.74 -0.39 -4.60
N GLN A 18 -20.23 -1.60 -4.32
CA GLN A 18 -20.76 -2.48 -3.28
C GLN A 18 -19.69 -2.70 -2.21
N SER A 19 -20.00 -2.37 -0.95
CA SER A 19 -19.12 -2.66 0.17
C SER A 19 -19.21 -4.13 0.59
N ALA A 20 -18.18 -4.64 1.25
CA ALA A 20 -18.23 -6.00 1.79
C ALA A 20 -19.42 -6.23 2.76
N SER A 21 -19.85 -5.19 3.48
CA SER A 21 -21.03 -5.24 4.35
C SER A 21 -22.36 -5.18 3.59
N ASN A 22 -22.34 -4.91 2.29
CA ASN A 22 -23.51 -4.82 1.41
C ASN A 22 -23.30 -5.70 0.17
N ASP A 23 -23.07 -7.00 0.40
CA ASP A 23 -22.87 -8.02 -0.61
C ASP A 23 -21.70 -7.80 -1.58
N GLY A 24 -20.71 -7.02 -1.20
CA GLY A 24 -19.52 -6.76 -2.03
C GLY A 24 -18.37 -7.77 -1.84
N ARG A 25 -18.53 -8.78 -0.98
CA ARG A 25 -17.49 -9.78 -0.75
C ARG A 25 -17.59 -10.92 -1.75
N VAL A 26 -16.59 -11.04 -2.61
CA VAL A 26 -16.47 -12.17 -3.53
C VAL A 26 -16.02 -13.40 -2.75
N ILE A 27 -16.80 -14.51 -2.86
CA ILE A 27 -16.54 -15.78 -2.19
C ILE A 27 -16.08 -16.89 -3.14
N ARG A 28 -16.45 -16.80 -4.43
CA ARG A 28 -16.10 -17.79 -5.46
C ARG A 28 -16.11 -17.15 -6.84
N VAL A 29 -15.23 -17.62 -7.70
CA VAL A 29 -15.20 -17.23 -9.12
C VAL A 29 -15.19 -18.50 -9.97
N GLU A 30 -15.97 -18.51 -11.04
CA GLU A 30 -16.01 -19.56 -12.04
C GLU A 30 -15.55 -18.98 -13.39
N PRO A 31 -14.25 -19.08 -13.73
CA PRO A 31 -13.72 -18.43 -14.93
C PRO A 31 -14.35 -18.93 -16.24
N ALA A 32 -14.70 -20.21 -16.31
CA ALA A 32 -15.26 -20.80 -17.53
C ALA A 32 -16.67 -20.26 -17.87
N SER A 33 -17.48 -19.95 -16.87
CA SER A 33 -18.83 -19.41 -17.01
C SER A 33 -18.91 -17.91 -16.74
N MET A 34 -17.80 -17.28 -16.37
CA MET A 34 -17.73 -15.86 -15.96
C MET A 34 -18.65 -15.53 -14.78
N HIS A 35 -18.94 -16.49 -13.90
CA HIS A 35 -19.72 -16.23 -12.70
C HIS A 35 -18.83 -15.78 -11.54
N VAL A 36 -19.24 -14.69 -10.91
CA VAL A 36 -18.65 -14.14 -9.69
C VAL A 36 -19.71 -14.20 -8.59
N HIS A 37 -19.47 -15.03 -7.58
CA HIS A 37 -20.38 -15.24 -6.46
C HIS A 37 -19.98 -14.36 -5.29
N THR A 38 -20.95 -13.68 -4.73
CA THR A 38 -20.85 -12.93 -3.47
C THR A 38 -21.58 -13.68 -2.36
N ASP A 39 -21.69 -13.11 -1.16
CA ASP A 39 -22.37 -13.77 -0.04
C ASP A 39 -23.85 -14.07 -0.36
N PHE A 40 -24.53 -13.23 -1.14
CA PHE A 40 -25.98 -13.32 -1.38
C PHE A 40 -26.36 -13.30 -2.86
N ASP A 41 -25.44 -12.98 -3.78
CA ASP A 41 -25.76 -12.79 -5.19
C ASP A 41 -24.76 -13.49 -6.12
N THR A 42 -25.10 -13.57 -7.40
CA THR A 42 -24.22 -14.07 -8.45
C THR A 42 -24.25 -13.12 -9.63
N TYR A 43 -23.09 -12.66 -10.04
CA TYR A 43 -22.90 -11.75 -11.17
C TYR A 43 -22.26 -12.50 -12.34
N GLN A 44 -22.63 -12.11 -13.56
CA GLN A 44 -22.00 -12.62 -14.79
C GLN A 44 -21.52 -11.43 -15.62
N PRO A 45 -20.34 -10.87 -15.30
CA PRO A 45 -19.78 -9.75 -16.04
C PRO A 45 -19.16 -10.20 -17.37
N ASP A 46 -19.13 -9.30 -18.36
CA ASP A 46 -18.39 -9.51 -19.61
C ASP A 46 -16.87 -9.53 -19.36
N VAL A 47 -16.40 -8.77 -18.34
CA VAL A 47 -15.01 -8.74 -17.90
C VAL A 47 -14.97 -8.75 -16.37
N ALA A 48 -14.14 -9.62 -15.79
CA ALA A 48 -13.91 -9.69 -14.35
C ALA A 48 -12.43 -9.46 -14.03
N ASN A 49 -12.14 -8.46 -13.21
CA ASN A 49 -10.81 -8.24 -12.62
C ASN A 49 -10.89 -8.57 -11.12
N ILE A 50 -10.39 -9.72 -10.73
CA ILE A 50 -10.49 -10.26 -9.37
C ILE A 50 -9.13 -10.18 -8.69
N ILE A 51 -9.08 -9.51 -7.53
CA ILE A 51 -7.90 -9.47 -6.67
C ILE A 51 -8.11 -10.48 -5.54
N PRO A 52 -7.39 -11.62 -5.55
CA PRO A 52 -7.51 -12.63 -4.51
C PRO A 52 -6.89 -12.15 -3.18
N PRO A 53 -7.18 -12.81 -2.05
CA PRO A 53 -6.46 -12.59 -0.81
C PRO A 53 -4.95 -12.72 -1.02
N GLN A 54 -4.18 -11.82 -0.40
CA GLN A 54 -2.74 -11.73 -0.58
C GLN A 54 -1.99 -12.20 0.67
N GLN A 55 -0.77 -12.64 0.50
CA GLN A 55 0.16 -13.01 1.55
C GLN A 55 1.59 -12.78 1.07
N ALA A 56 2.58 -12.91 1.95
CA ALA A 56 3.98 -12.85 1.57
C ALA A 56 4.31 -13.98 0.57
N GLY A 57 5.25 -13.73 -0.34
CA GLY A 57 5.65 -14.70 -1.35
C GLY A 57 6.23 -15.99 -0.76
N ASP A 58 6.20 -17.07 -1.53
CA ASP A 58 6.64 -18.40 -1.11
C ASP A 58 8.06 -18.44 -0.52
N ILE A 59 8.95 -17.61 -1.03
CA ILE A 59 10.32 -17.48 -0.50
C ILE A 59 10.33 -17.08 0.99
N ALA A 60 9.39 -16.23 1.44
CA ALA A 60 9.31 -15.80 2.83
C ALA A 60 8.85 -16.96 3.75
N HIS A 61 7.91 -17.77 3.27
CA HIS A 61 7.48 -18.99 4.00
C HIS A 61 8.63 -19.99 4.10
N ARG A 62 9.33 -20.26 2.99
CA ARG A 62 10.47 -21.19 2.94
C ARG A 62 11.65 -20.70 3.78
N ALA A 63 11.88 -19.40 3.86
CA ALA A 63 12.90 -18.80 4.71
C ALA A 63 12.52 -18.79 6.21
N GLY A 64 11.29 -19.15 6.56
CA GLY A 64 10.81 -19.17 7.94
C GLY A 64 10.64 -17.77 8.55
N VAL A 65 10.46 -16.73 7.74
CA VAL A 65 10.33 -15.34 8.22
C VAL A 65 8.87 -14.90 8.39
N THR A 66 7.90 -15.72 7.97
CA THR A 66 6.46 -15.43 8.16
C THR A 66 5.96 -15.88 9.53
N ASP A 67 4.92 -15.21 10.03
CA ASP A 67 4.13 -15.68 11.16
C ASP A 67 2.84 -16.41 10.70
N SER A 68 1.93 -16.66 11.64
CA SER A 68 0.64 -17.34 11.37
C SER A 68 -0.31 -16.53 10.49
N SER A 69 -0.07 -15.23 10.30
CA SER A 69 -0.84 -14.39 9.38
C SER A 69 -0.41 -14.55 7.92
N GLY A 70 0.70 -15.23 7.66
CA GLY A 70 1.31 -15.36 6.34
C GLY A 70 2.14 -14.14 5.92
N TRP A 71 2.38 -13.18 6.83
CA TRP A 71 3.22 -11.99 6.62
C TRP A 71 4.47 -12.04 7.49
N CYS A 72 5.42 -11.14 7.25
CA CYS A 72 6.73 -11.14 7.90
C CYS A 72 6.79 -10.07 9.00
N PRO A 73 6.78 -10.44 10.29
CA PRO A 73 7.03 -9.50 11.37
C PRO A 73 8.50 -9.04 11.36
N VAL A 74 8.70 -7.73 11.46
CA VAL A 74 10.01 -7.09 11.37
C VAL A 74 10.24 -6.10 12.51
N GLU A 75 11.51 -5.89 12.84
CA GLU A 75 11.97 -4.84 13.74
C GLU A 75 11.85 -3.48 13.02
N SER A 76 11.35 -2.45 13.69
CA SER A 76 10.89 -1.21 13.08
C SER A 76 11.99 -0.22 12.68
N VAL A 77 13.25 -0.47 13.06
CA VAL A 77 14.38 0.41 12.76
C VAL A 77 15.23 -0.09 11.60
N SER A 78 15.42 -1.43 11.53
CA SER A 78 16.29 -2.07 10.56
C SER A 78 15.54 -2.93 9.53
N PHE A 79 14.26 -3.24 9.78
CA PHE A 79 13.48 -4.24 9.03
C PHE A 79 14.03 -5.66 9.16
N GLU A 80 14.84 -5.96 10.17
CA GLU A 80 15.26 -7.32 10.45
C GLU A 80 14.06 -8.17 10.88
N SER A 81 14.01 -9.40 10.40
CA SER A 81 12.95 -10.34 10.73
C SER A 81 12.95 -10.68 12.23
N ASN A 82 11.81 -10.59 12.88
CA ASN A 82 11.63 -11.05 14.27
C ASN A 82 11.65 -12.58 14.40
N ARG A 83 11.75 -13.32 13.28
CA ARG A 83 11.69 -14.79 13.24
C ARG A 83 13.05 -15.41 12.91
N GLN A 84 13.83 -14.79 12.04
CA GLN A 84 15.12 -15.28 11.57
C GLN A 84 16.15 -14.16 11.62
N PRO A 85 17.23 -14.30 12.41
CA PRO A 85 18.25 -13.27 12.52
C PRO A 85 19.01 -13.09 11.19
N ASN A 86 19.49 -11.88 10.95
CA ASN A 86 20.26 -11.50 9.77
C ASN A 86 19.48 -11.59 8.44
N ILE A 87 18.17 -11.72 8.48
CA ILE A 87 17.29 -11.62 7.30
C ILE A 87 16.44 -10.37 7.46
N HIS A 88 16.47 -9.49 6.47
CA HIS A 88 15.69 -8.26 6.45
C HIS A 88 14.57 -8.37 5.42
N VAL A 89 13.37 -7.93 5.78
CA VAL A 89 12.18 -7.99 4.92
C VAL A 89 11.57 -6.60 4.79
N ILE A 90 11.40 -6.14 3.56
CA ILE A 90 10.83 -4.84 3.22
C ILE A 90 9.66 -4.98 2.25
N GLY A 91 8.96 -3.89 2.01
CA GLY A 91 7.83 -3.83 1.08
C GLY A 91 6.61 -4.57 1.59
N ASP A 92 5.78 -5.02 0.67
CA ASP A 92 4.45 -5.55 0.99
C ASP A 92 4.49 -6.84 1.83
N ALA A 93 5.59 -7.60 1.80
CA ALA A 93 5.75 -8.79 2.63
C ALA A 93 5.88 -8.48 4.13
N ALA A 94 6.40 -7.30 4.49
CA ALA A 94 6.64 -6.91 5.87
C ALA A 94 5.34 -6.49 6.60
N ILE A 95 5.26 -6.80 7.90
CA ILE A 95 4.26 -6.24 8.80
C ILE A 95 4.79 -4.89 9.30
N ALA A 96 4.38 -3.82 8.65
CA ALA A 96 4.79 -2.46 8.96
C ALA A 96 3.59 -1.54 9.28
N ALA A 97 2.46 -2.11 9.72
CA ALA A 97 1.29 -1.33 10.10
C ALA A 97 1.62 -0.31 11.21
N PRO A 98 1.06 0.90 11.16
CA PRO A 98 -0.04 1.36 10.29
C PRO A 98 0.39 1.86 8.89
N MET A 99 1.66 1.68 8.49
CA MET A 99 2.13 2.04 7.15
C MET A 99 1.46 1.15 6.10
N PRO A 100 0.90 1.73 5.01
CA PRO A 100 0.24 0.94 3.98
C PRO A 100 1.27 0.15 3.14
N LYS A 101 0.81 -0.95 2.56
CA LYS A 101 1.55 -1.71 1.56
C LYS A 101 1.45 -0.95 0.22
N SER A 102 2.54 -0.29 -0.17
CA SER A 102 2.62 0.53 -1.39
C SER A 102 4.05 0.62 -1.91
N ALA A 103 4.20 0.93 -3.19
CA ALA A 103 5.52 1.13 -3.80
C ALA A 103 6.29 2.29 -3.14
N PHE A 104 5.61 3.35 -2.73
CA PHE A 104 6.23 4.47 -2.01
C PHE A 104 6.79 4.01 -0.66
N ALA A 105 5.99 3.30 0.14
CA ALA A 105 6.43 2.76 1.42
C ALA A 105 7.58 1.77 1.22
N ALA A 106 7.50 0.87 0.24
CA ALA A 106 8.55 -0.11 -0.05
C ALA A 106 9.89 0.56 -0.40
N ASN A 107 9.88 1.61 -1.23
CA ASN A 107 11.06 2.39 -1.58
C ASN A 107 11.65 3.10 -0.35
N ALA A 108 10.81 3.72 0.49
CA ALA A 108 11.25 4.34 1.73
C ALA A 108 11.87 3.32 2.71
N GLN A 109 11.24 2.17 2.88
CA GLN A 109 11.74 1.06 3.70
C GLN A 109 13.09 0.54 3.18
N ALA A 110 13.23 0.40 1.86
CA ALA A 110 14.48 -0.05 1.24
C ALA A 110 15.66 0.87 1.58
N LYS A 111 15.46 2.19 1.51
CA LYS A 111 16.48 3.19 1.85
C LYS A 111 16.88 3.11 3.33
N VAL A 112 15.89 3.02 4.22
CA VAL A 112 16.14 2.90 5.68
C VAL A 112 16.83 1.59 6.00
N CYS A 113 16.38 0.48 5.44
CA CYS A 113 17.00 -0.84 5.62
C CYS A 113 18.47 -0.84 5.13
N ALA A 114 18.75 -0.28 3.96
CA ALA A 114 20.10 -0.19 3.43
C ALA A 114 21.04 0.61 4.36
N ILE A 115 20.58 1.76 4.87
CA ILE A 115 21.34 2.56 5.84
C ILE A 115 21.57 1.77 7.13
N ALA A 116 20.55 1.09 7.63
CA ALA A 116 20.65 0.26 8.83
C ALA A 116 21.67 -0.86 8.67
N LEU A 117 21.66 -1.57 7.52
CA LEU A 117 22.65 -2.61 7.20
C LEU A 117 24.10 -2.07 7.17
N VAL A 118 24.32 -0.92 6.54
CA VAL A 118 25.66 -0.29 6.50
C VAL A 118 26.13 0.05 7.92
N ARG A 119 25.25 0.54 8.79
CA ARG A 119 25.57 0.80 10.18
C ARG A 119 25.92 -0.49 10.94
N LEU A 120 25.08 -1.53 10.80
CA LEU A 120 25.31 -2.84 11.44
C LEU A 120 26.66 -3.45 11.03
N PHE A 121 27.02 -3.42 9.75
CA PHE A 121 28.32 -3.91 9.28
C PHE A 121 29.51 -3.11 9.82
N ARG A 122 29.30 -1.89 10.27
CA ARG A 122 30.29 -1.05 10.93
C ARG A 122 30.28 -1.19 12.46
N GLY A 123 29.44 -2.05 13.01
CA GLY A 123 29.25 -2.19 14.46
C GLY A 123 28.55 -0.98 15.11
N ILE A 124 27.83 -0.19 14.32
CA ILE A 124 27.09 0.99 14.77
C ILE A 124 25.61 0.61 14.85
N ARG A 125 24.98 0.91 15.98
CA ARG A 125 23.55 0.65 16.15
C ARG A 125 22.73 1.52 15.16
N PRO A 126 21.77 0.94 14.43
CA PRO A 126 20.82 1.72 13.64
C PRO A 126 19.97 2.64 14.50
N GLU A 127 19.56 3.76 13.93
CA GLU A 127 18.73 4.76 14.60
C GLU A 127 17.35 4.84 13.96
N PRO A 128 16.30 5.08 14.77
CA PRO A 128 14.95 5.30 14.26
C PRO A 128 14.91 6.44 13.25
N THR A 129 14.12 6.26 12.18
CA THR A 129 13.95 7.24 11.11
C THR A 129 12.47 7.46 10.85
N VAL A 130 12.12 8.65 10.39
CA VAL A 130 10.76 8.92 9.89
C VAL A 130 10.64 8.38 8.46
N LEU A 131 9.61 7.57 8.24
CA LEU A 131 9.21 7.06 6.94
C LEU A 131 8.00 7.86 6.45
N ALA A 132 7.89 8.05 5.14
CA ALA A 132 6.74 8.67 4.52
C ALA A 132 6.09 7.74 3.51
N ASN A 133 4.83 7.97 3.25
CA ASN A 133 4.07 7.35 2.19
C ASN A 133 3.11 8.36 1.57
N THR A 134 2.97 8.32 0.25
CA THR A 134 1.87 8.98 -0.45
C THR A 134 1.32 8.02 -1.52
N CYS A 135 0.04 7.72 -1.42
CA CYS A 135 -0.68 6.97 -2.43
C CYS A 135 -1.43 7.95 -3.32
N TYR A 136 -1.13 7.96 -4.60
CA TYR A 136 -1.86 8.72 -5.61
C TYR A 136 -2.84 7.80 -6.35
N SER A 137 -4.03 8.32 -6.64
CA SER A 137 -5.05 7.60 -7.40
C SER A 137 -5.64 8.50 -8.47
N TYR A 138 -5.43 8.16 -9.73
CA TYR A 138 -6.09 8.82 -10.85
C TYR A 138 -7.56 8.42 -10.90
N LEU A 139 -8.44 9.39 -10.93
CA LEU A 139 -9.86 9.18 -11.24
C LEU A 139 -10.16 9.36 -12.73
N LYS A 140 -9.38 10.22 -13.40
CA LYS A 140 -9.28 10.36 -14.87
C LYS A 140 -7.97 11.07 -15.23
N PRO A 141 -7.58 11.17 -16.49
CA PRO A 141 -6.43 11.99 -16.89
C PRO A 141 -6.52 13.41 -16.35
N GLY A 142 -5.43 13.89 -15.72
CA GLY A 142 -5.38 15.22 -15.11
C GLY A 142 -6.24 15.42 -13.86
N HIS A 143 -6.71 14.34 -13.24
CA HIS A 143 -7.50 14.41 -12.02
C HIS A 143 -7.09 13.27 -11.08
N ALA A 144 -6.33 13.59 -10.06
CA ALA A 144 -5.90 12.63 -9.04
C ALA A 144 -6.35 13.05 -7.63
N ILE A 145 -6.31 12.11 -6.74
CA ILE A 145 -6.43 12.27 -5.29
C ILE A 145 -5.23 11.64 -4.63
N SER A 146 -4.87 12.11 -3.43
CA SER A 146 -3.76 11.58 -2.67
C SER A 146 -4.16 11.25 -1.23
N ILE A 147 -3.47 10.27 -0.66
CA ILE A 147 -3.51 9.93 0.76
C ILE A 147 -2.06 9.84 1.21
N ALA A 148 -1.66 10.72 2.12
CA ALA A 148 -0.31 10.79 2.65
C ALA A 148 -0.26 10.39 4.12
N GLY A 149 0.88 9.84 4.54
CA GLY A 149 1.15 9.53 5.92
C GLY A 149 2.65 9.58 6.23
N ALA A 150 2.98 9.92 7.47
CA ALA A 150 4.31 9.78 8.01
C ALA A 150 4.29 8.85 9.22
N TYR A 151 5.37 8.11 9.39
CA TYR A 151 5.48 7.03 10.38
C TYR A 151 6.82 7.11 11.08
N ARG A 152 6.85 6.73 12.34
CA ARG A 152 8.07 6.63 13.14
C ARG A 152 8.09 5.34 13.94
N THR A 153 9.24 4.98 14.43
CA THR A 153 9.36 3.96 15.48
C THR A 153 9.02 4.59 16.83
N ASP A 154 8.12 3.96 17.56
CA ASP A 154 7.76 4.33 18.93
C ASP A 154 7.67 3.05 19.77
N ASN A 155 8.46 2.97 20.85
CA ASN A 155 8.57 1.77 21.70
C ASN A 155 8.85 0.45 20.94
N GLY A 156 9.61 0.53 19.83
CA GLY A 156 9.96 -0.65 19.02
C GLY A 156 8.91 -1.02 17.97
N GLU A 157 7.83 -0.27 17.83
CA GLU A 157 6.77 -0.50 16.86
C GLU A 157 6.61 0.68 15.90
N PHE A 158 6.02 0.42 14.72
CA PHE A 158 5.65 1.50 13.81
C PHE A 158 4.43 2.27 14.33
N SER A 159 4.49 3.57 14.31
CA SER A 159 3.44 4.47 14.76
C SER A 159 3.21 5.60 13.75
N ALA A 160 1.95 5.93 13.48
CA ALA A 160 1.60 7.03 12.58
C ALA A 160 1.80 8.38 13.29
N ILE A 161 2.33 9.36 12.53
CA ILE A 161 2.40 10.76 12.95
C ILE A 161 1.12 11.46 12.47
N ALA A 162 0.13 11.58 13.33
CA ALA A 162 -1.20 12.09 12.97
C ALA A 162 -1.14 13.49 12.31
N ALA A 163 -0.30 14.38 12.81
CA ALA A 163 -0.15 15.74 12.27
C ALA A 163 0.47 15.80 10.86
N ALA A 164 1.08 14.69 10.39
CA ALA A 164 1.71 14.57 9.07
C ALA A 164 0.97 13.54 8.18
N SER A 165 -0.27 13.22 8.52
CA SER A 165 -1.10 12.28 7.77
C SER A 165 -2.41 12.94 7.36
N GLY A 166 -2.87 12.65 6.15
CA GLY A 166 -4.10 13.22 5.62
C GLY A 166 -4.46 12.71 4.24
N ALA A 167 -5.58 13.18 3.75
CA ALA A 167 -6.05 12.89 2.39
C ALA A 167 -6.44 14.20 1.71
N SER A 168 -6.50 14.18 0.40
CA SER A 168 -7.03 15.29 -0.40
C SER A 168 -8.39 15.75 0.15
N PRO A 169 -8.65 17.06 0.23
CA PRO A 169 -9.97 17.56 0.61
C PRO A 169 -11.06 17.04 -0.33
N ILE A 170 -12.22 16.71 0.22
CA ILE A 170 -13.34 16.17 -0.57
C ILE A 170 -13.87 17.22 -1.57
N ASP A 171 -13.85 18.49 -1.15
CA ASP A 171 -14.26 19.67 -1.89
C ASP A 171 -13.11 20.39 -2.63
N ALA A 172 -12.02 19.68 -2.86
CA ALA A 172 -10.85 20.25 -3.53
C ALA A 172 -11.18 20.80 -4.91
N THR A 173 -10.58 21.95 -5.23
CA THR A 173 -10.73 22.59 -6.55
C THR A 173 -10.17 21.72 -7.67
N GLN A 174 -10.62 21.96 -8.90
CA GLN A 174 -10.06 21.29 -10.07
C GLN A 174 -8.56 21.55 -10.22
N ALA A 175 -8.10 22.75 -9.89
CA ALA A 175 -6.68 23.09 -9.93
C ALA A 175 -5.85 22.21 -8.97
N LEU A 176 -6.34 21.94 -7.75
CA LEU A 176 -5.68 21.06 -6.82
C LEU A 176 -5.65 19.61 -7.35
N ARG A 177 -6.76 19.12 -7.93
CA ARG A 177 -6.79 17.78 -8.56
C ARG A 177 -5.80 17.62 -9.70
N GLN A 178 -5.62 18.67 -10.50
CA GLN A 178 -4.61 18.70 -11.56
C GLN A 178 -3.19 18.69 -10.99
N GLN A 179 -2.95 19.48 -9.95
CA GLN A 179 -1.65 19.50 -9.27
C GLN A 179 -1.29 18.13 -8.67
N GLU A 180 -2.25 17.45 -8.03
CA GLU A 180 -2.07 16.08 -7.52
C GLU A 180 -1.75 15.09 -8.64
N ALA A 181 -2.35 15.25 -9.82
CA ALA A 181 -2.04 14.42 -10.99
C ALA A 181 -0.62 14.67 -11.51
N VAL A 182 -0.13 15.91 -11.48
CA VAL A 182 1.27 16.24 -11.80
C VAL A 182 2.21 15.62 -10.79
N HIS A 183 1.95 15.78 -9.48
CA HIS A 183 2.76 15.16 -8.43
C HIS A 183 2.82 13.63 -8.54
N ALA A 184 1.70 12.99 -8.95
CA ALA A 184 1.66 11.55 -9.18
C ALA A 184 2.59 11.13 -10.34
N ALA A 185 2.60 11.89 -11.44
CA ALA A 185 3.47 11.65 -12.58
C ALA A 185 4.94 11.88 -12.25
N ASP A 186 5.25 12.97 -11.54
CA ASP A 186 6.60 13.30 -11.10
C ASP A 186 7.16 12.24 -10.15
N TRP A 187 6.34 11.81 -9.19
CA TRP A 187 6.73 10.72 -8.28
C TRP A 187 6.99 9.41 -9.03
N PHE A 188 6.12 9.04 -9.98
CA PHE A 188 6.34 7.85 -10.80
C PHE A 188 7.64 7.91 -11.59
N SER A 189 7.93 9.06 -12.21
CA SER A 189 9.19 9.29 -12.91
C SER A 189 10.39 9.16 -11.98
N ALA A 190 10.33 9.79 -10.80
CA ALA A 190 11.43 9.77 -9.84
C ALA A 190 11.72 8.35 -9.33
N ILE A 191 10.69 7.60 -8.90
CA ILE A 191 10.89 6.22 -8.38
C ILE A 191 11.37 5.27 -9.48
N THR A 192 10.91 5.47 -10.72
CA THR A 192 11.36 4.66 -11.88
C THR A 192 12.83 4.94 -12.17
N GLN A 193 13.24 6.20 -12.18
CA GLN A 193 14.64 6.61 -12.36
C GLN A 193 15.54 6.08 -11.24
N GLU A 194 15.11 6.14 -9.99
CA GLU A 194 15.87 5.59 -8.86
C GLU A 194 16.04 4.08 -8.93
N THR A 195 15.07 3.36 -9.48
CA THR A 195 15.05 1.90 -9.45
C THR A 195 15.72 1.28 -10.68
N PHE A 196 15.57 1.89 -11.84
CA PHE A 196 15.94 1.30 -13.14
C PHE A 196 16.87 2.18 -13.97
N GLY A 197 17.04 3.45 -13.61
CA GLY A 197 17.92 4.41 -14.31
C GLY A 197 19.30 4.37 -13.79
#